data_57f8efda8450d8c7825cc9a6178cdb75
#
_entry.id   57f8efda8450d8c7825cc9a6178cdb75
#
_cell.length_a   1.000
_cell.length_b   1.000
_cell.length_c   1.000
_cell.angle_alpha   90.00
_cell.angle_beta   90.00
_cell.angle_gamma   90.00
#
_symmetry.space_group_name_H-M   'P 1'
#
loop_
_entity.id
_entity.type
_entity.pdbx_description
1 polymer ?
#
loop_
_entity_poly.entity_id
_entity_poly.type
_entity_poly.pdbx_seq_one_letter_code
_entity_poly.pdbx_strand_id
1 'polypeptide(L)'
;ARSGRDVPGADAYYASVVEYVQKAMDENGRLNRSRSTENSRLILALTAIGKDVTHVAGRSLLDGLDSMAFITKQSVNGPVWALLALDSHGYPTSGDVTREKLVRAILDTQREDGSWPVIASSQVPDVDMTAMAVQALAPYYENAQVKAAVDAALTFLTGVQNDDATFSEIPGTDASAESTAQVIVALTALGIDPTADSRFVKSGVSVVDALCGFYVTGGGFRHLMADKTVDGMATEQGYYALAAYYRLLAQKTSLY
;
A
#
# COMPACT_ATOMS: atom_id res chain seq x y z
N ALA A 1 9.05 -14.06 -4.32
CA ALA A 1 8.84 -15.12 -3.34
C ALA A 1 7.43 -15.69 -3.38
N ARG A 2 6.36 -14.90 -3.23
CA ARG A 2 4.96 -15.42 -3.39
C ARG A 2 4.66 -15.97 -4.80
N SER A 3 5.49 -15.68 -5.80
CA SER A 3 5.41 -16.27 -7.15
C SER A 3 6.10 -17.63 -7.27
N GLY A 4 6.82 -18.08 -6.23
CA GLY A 4 7.66 -19.28 -6.27
C GLY A 4 8.94 -19.11 -7.13
N ARG A 5 9.28 -17.87 -7.48
CA ARG A 5 10.50 -17.55 -8.24
C ARG A 5 11.59 -17.07 -7.30
N ASP A 6 12.84 -17.43 -7.60
CA ASP A 6 14.00 -16.81 -6.97
C ASP A 6 13.99 -15.31 -7.24
N VAL A 7 14.29 -14.53 -6.19
CA VAL A 7 14.43 -13.07 -6.28
C VAL A 7 15.92 -12.76 -6.32
N PRO A 8 16.49 -12.39 -7.46
CA PRO A 8 17.90 -12.02 -7.55
C PRO A 8 18.22 -10.91 -6.54
N GLY A 9 19.32 -11.09 -5.79
CA GLY A 9 19.75 -10.13 -4.78
C GLY A 9 19.02 -10.21 -3.42
N ALA A 10 18.06 -11.14 -3.22
CA ALA A 10 17.34 -11.27 -1.95
C ALA A 10 18.26 -11.48 -0.74
N ASP A 11 19.33 -12.27 -0.89
CA ASP A 11 20.27 -12.51 0.21
C ASP A 11 21.16 -11.28 0.49
N ALA A 12 21.56 -10.54 -0.53
CA ALA A 12 22.30 -9.27 -0.35
C ALA A 12 21.39 -8.21 0.30
N TYR A 13 20.15 -8.12 -0.12
CA TYR A 13 19.14 -7.25 0.52
C TYR A 13 18.95 -7.65 1.99
N TYR A 14 18.76 -8.95 2.28
CA TYR A 14 18.60 -9.41 3.65
C TYR A 14 19.83 -9.09 4.52
N ALA A 15 21.05 -9.25 4.00
CA ALA A 15 22.25 -8.86 4.72
C ALA A 15 22.28 -7.37 5.08
N SER A 16 21.90 -6.51 4.14
CA SER A 16 21.80 -5.07 4.41
C SER A 16 20.72 -4.72 5.44
N VAL A 17 19.59 -5.45 5.44
CA VAL A 17 18.53 -5.29 6.46
C VAL A 17 19.05 -5.73 7.84
N VAL A 18 19.78 -6.82 7.94
CA VAL A 18 20.40 -7.27 9.21
C VAL A 18 21.30 -6.17 9.80
N GLU A 19 22.16 -5.58 8.98
CA GLU A 19 23.03 -4.47 9.42
C GLU A 19 22.22 -3.23 9.85
N TYR A 20 21.16 -2.91 9.10
CA TYR A 20 20.28 -1.78 9.43
C TYR A 20 19.56 -2.01 10.76
N VAL A 21 18.97 -3.19 10.97
CA VAL A 21 18.28 -3.56 12.22
C VAL A 21 19.23 -3.49 13.41
N GLN A 22 20.46 -4.02 13.28
CA GLN A 22 21.46 -3.95 14.35
C GLN A 22 21.80 -2.51 14.77
N LYS A 23 21.81 -1.58 13.83
CA LYS A 23 22.17 -0.16 14.08
C LYS A 23 20.98 0.68 14.55
N ALA A 24 19.79 0.45 14.01
CA ALA A 24 18.65 1.36 14.14
C ALA A 24 17.62 0.93 15.19
N MET A 25 17.49 -0.39 15.46
CA MET A 25 16.42 -0.88 16.32
C MET A 25 16.69 -0.59 17.78
N ASP A 26 15.77 0.11 18.43
CA ASP A 26 15.80 0.43 19.85
C ASP A 26 15.37 -0.76 20.74
N GLU A 27 15.36 -0.58 22.06
CA GLU A 27 14.98 -1.60 23.04
C GLU A 27 13.53 -2.09 22.94
N ASN A 28 12.65 -1.25 22.36
CA ASN A 28 11.24 -1.56 22.11
C ASN A 28 11.00 -2.18 20.71
N GLY A 29 12.03 -2.60 19.99
CA GLY A 29 11.91 -3.18 18.67
C GLY A 29 11.63 -2.17 17.54
N ARG A 30 11.74 -0.86 17.79
CA ARG A 30 11.39 0.20 16.85
C ARG A 30 12.59 0.63 16.02
N LEU A 31 12.45 0.63 14.71
CA LEU A 31 13.48 1.11 13.79
C LEU A 31 13.53 2.63 13.69
N ASN A 32 12.46 3.29 14.09
CA ASN A 32 12.37 4.75 14.12
C ASN A 32 11.51 5.19 15.31
N ARG A 33 11.86 6.28 15.97
CA ARG A 33 11.19 6.78 17.19
C ARG A 33 9.77 7.34 16.95
N SER A 34 9.43 7.68 15.71
CA SER A 34 8.16 8.31 15.35
C SER A 34 7.44 7.63 14.17
N ARG A 35 8.10 6.72 13.45
CA ARG A 35 7.58 6.10 12.24
C ARG A 35 7.48 4.57 12.39
N SER A 36 6.30 4.07 12.73
CA SER A 36 6.00 2.63 12.78
C SER A 36 6.06 1.98 11.40
N THR A 37 5.86 2.76 10.34
CA THR A 37 5.93 2.30 8.95
C THR A 37 7.30 1.74 8.57
N GLU A 38 8.39 2.12 9.25
CA GLU A 38 9.70 1.53 9.01
C GLU A 38 9.72 0.02 9.35
N ASN A 39 9.15 -0.36 10.50
CA ASN A 39 9.00 -1.78 10.85
C ASN A 39 8.05 -2.48 9.86
N SER A 40 6.89 -1.89 9.58
CA SER A 40 5.87 -2.47 8.70
C SER A 40 6.41 -2.76 7.30
N ARG A 41 7.14 -1.80 6.70
CA ARG A 41 7.74 -1.95 5.37
C ARG A 41 8.77 -3.07 5.32
N LEU A 42 9.63 -3.19 6.34
CA LEU A 42 10.58 -4.30 6.41
C LEU A 42 9.91 -5.65 6.63
N ILE A 43 8.84 -5.71 7.45
CA ILE A 43 8.04 -6.93 7.62
C ILE A 43 7.49 -7.38 6.26
N LEU A 44 6.87 -6.48 5.49
CA LEU A 44 6.34 -6.79 4.16
C LEU A 44 7.43 -7.26 3.20
N ALA A 45 8.56 -6.53 3.14
CA ALA A 45 9.66 -6.86 2.23
C ALA A 45 10.29 -8.22 2.56
N LEU A 46 10.57 -8.49 3.84
CA LEU A 46 11.15 -9.76 4.27
C LEU A 46 10.16 -10.93 4.10
N THR A 47 8.87 -10.72 4.42
CA THR A 47 7.82 -11.70 4.14
C THR A 47 7.76 -12.04 2.65
N ALA A 48 7.85 -11.02 1.78
CA ALA A 48 7.81 -11.21 0.34
C ALA A 48 8.97 -12.06 -0.19
N ILE A 49 10.16 -11.97 0.40
CA ILE A 49 11.33 -12.78 0.02
C ILE A 49 11.49 -14.06 0.88
N GLY A 50 10.50 -14.37 1.73
CA GLY A 50 10.49 -15.62 2.52
C GLY A 50 11.46 -15.63 3.69
N LYS A 51 11.87 -14.47 4.22
CA LYS A 51 12.74 -14.38 5.40
C LYS A 51 11.91 -14.25 6.68
N ASP A 52 12.40 -14.80 7.77
CA ASP A 52 11.75 -14.75 9.09
C ASP A 52 11.91 -13.36 9.72
N VAL A 53 10.78 -12.67 9.90
CA VAL A 53 10.71 -11.32 10.48
C VAL A 53 10.85 -11.33 12.00
N THR A 54 10.71 -12.50 12.65
CA THR A 54 10.81 -12.65 14.11
C THR A 54 12.24 -12.86 14.59
N HIS A 55 13.18 -13.11 13.67
CA HIS A 55 14.59 -13.39 13.97
C HIS A 55 15.57 -12.64 13.08
N VAL A 56 15.39 -11.33 12.92
CA VAL A 56 16.32 -10.48 12.17
C VAL A 56 17.37 -9.94 13.13
N ALA A 57 18.63 -10.38 12.95
CA ALA A 57 19.73 -10.05 13.88
C ALA A 57 19.43 -10.43 15.35
N GLY A 58 18.70 -11.52 15.57
CA GLY A 58 18.27 -11.97 16.90
C GLY A 58 17.13 -11.18 17.54
N ARG A 59 16.42 -10.34 16.75
CA ARG A 59 15.33 -9.47 17.21
C ARG A 59 14.10 -9.62 16.32
N SER A 60 12.92 -9.38 16.88
CA SER A 60 11.65 -9.41 16.15
C SER A 60 11.28 -8.02 15.64
N LEU A 61 10.99 -7.91 14.33
CA LEU A 61 10.43 -6.67 13.77
C LEU A 61 9.01 -6.40 14.24
N LEU A 62 8.28 -7.45 14.70
CA LEU A 62 6.91 -7.33 15.19
C LEU A 62 6.85 -6.59 16.53
N ASP A 63 7.91 -6.63 17.33
CA ASP A 63 7.96 -5.97 18.63
C ASP A 63 7.74 -4.45 18.52
N GLY A 64 8.18 -3.85 17.41
CA GLY A 64 7.95 -2.44 17.12
C GLY A 64 6.50 -2.05 16.76
N LEU A 65 5.59 -3.03 16.66
CA LEU A 65 4.17 -2.82 16.36
C LEU A 65 3.26 -3.17 17.55
N ASP A 66 3.73 -3.02 18.77
CA ASP A 66 3.04 -3.39 20.02
C ASP A 66 2.17 -2.28 20.63
N SER A 67 2.25 -1.05 20.12
CA SER A 67 1.62 0.13 20.72
C SER A 67 0.80 0.93 19.72
N MET A 68 -0.52 1.02 19.96
CA MET A 68 -1.42 1.88 19.18
C MET A 68 -0.99 3.35 19.24
N ALA A 69 -0.57 3.84 20.41
CA ALA A 69 -0.09 5.22 20.57
C ALA A 69 1.16 5.51 19.72
N PHE A 70 2.00 4.51 19.46
CA PHE A 70 3.13 4.65 18.56
C PHE A 70 2.71 4.58 17.09
N ILE A 71 1.88 3.62 16.74
CA ILE A 71 1.40 3.43 15.36
C ILE A 71 0.65 4.66 14.86
N THR A 72 -0.24 5.23 15.67
CA THR A 72 -1.07 6.37 15.29
C THR A 72 -0.32 7.72 15.25
N LYS A 73 0.95 7.79 15.66
CA LYS A 73 1.77 9.00 15.46
C LYS A 73 1.86 9.45 14.00
N GLN A 74 1.72 8.51 13.05
CA GLN A 74 1.72 8.80 11.62
C GLN A 74 0.30 8.95 11.05
N SER A 75 -0.69 9.36 11.87
CA SER A 75 -2.07 9.46 11.45
C SER A 75 -2.59 8.13 10.87
N VAL A 76 -3.34 8.14 9.78
CA VAL A 76 -3.87 6.94 9.13
C VAL A 76 -2.78 6.05 8.51
N ASN A 77 -1.69 6.64 8.10
CA ASN A 77 -0.58 5.93 7.44
C ASN A 77 0.01 4.81 8.32
N GLY A 78 0.16 5.07 9.62
CA GLY A 78 0.65 4.07 10.57
C GLY A 78 -0.25 2.83 10.67
N PRO A 79 -1.53 2.97 11.01
CA PRO A 79 -2.49 1.86 11.04
C PRO A 79 -2.61 1.09 9.73
N VAL A 80 -2.64 1.78 8.58
CA VAL A 80 -2.70 1.15 7.25
C VAL A 80 -1.50 0.22 7.05
N TRP A 81 -0.28 0.73 7.20
CA TRP A 81 0.93 -0.08 7.03
C TRP A 81 1.06 -1.21 8.06
N ALA A 82 0.67 -0.96 9.32
CA ALA A 82 0.68 -2.00 10.35
C ALA A 82 -0.28 -3.14 10.01
N LEU A 83 -1.48 -2.82 9.55
CA LEU A 83 -2.49 -3.82 9.18
C LEU A 83 -2.01 -4.66 7.98
N LEU A 84 -1.52 -4.02 6.90
CA LEU A 84 -0.94 -4.71 5.75
C LEU A 84 0.22 -5.63 6.16
N ALA A 85 1.11 -5.15 7.03
CA ALA A 85 2.25 -5.93 7.48
C ALA A 85 1.81 -7.17 8.29
N LEU A 86 0.89 -7.00 9.24
CA LEU A 86 0.40 -8.08 10.10
C LEU A 86 -0.40 -9.11 9.29
N ASP A 87 -1.19 -8.67 8.31
CA ASP A 87 -2.01 -9.56 7.50
C ASP A 87 -1.22 -10.30 6.41
N SER A 88 -0.09 -9.76 5.98
CA SER A 88 0.73 -10.34 4.91
C SER A 88 1.13 -11.80 5.14
N HIS A 89 1.17 -12.24 6.39
CA HIS A 89 1.45 -13.63 6.79
C HIS A 89 0.64 -14.09 8.01
N GLY A 90 -0.42 -13.37 8.38
CA GLY A 90 -1.22 -13.68 9.57
C GLY A 90 -0.41 -13.56 10.87
N TYR A 91 0.50 -12.59 10.96
CA TYR A 91 1.35 -12.40 12.14
C TYR A 91 0.51 -12.08 13.38
N PRO A 92 0.93 -12.54 14.58
CA PRO A 92 0.23 -12.21 15.81
C PRO A 92 0.36 -10.71 16.14
N THR A 93 -0.66 -10.18 16.81
CA THR A 93 -0.60 -8.85 17.42
C THR A 93 -0.08 -8.96 18.86
N SER A 94 0.48 -7.88 19.39
CA SER A 94 1.02 -7.81 20.75
C SER A 94 0.70 -6.46 21.40
N GLY A 95 1.00 -6.34 22.70
CA GLY A 95 0.74 -5.13 23.46
C GLY A 95 -0.74 -4.75 23.48
N ASP A 96 -1.03 -3.48 23.18
CA ASP A 96 -2.40 -2.98 23.08
C ASP A 96 -2.96 -2.97 21.66
N VAL A 97 -2.22 -3.53 20.68
CA VAL A 97 -2.58 -3.56 19.26
C VAL A 97 -3.44 -4.79 18.95
N THR A 98 -4.56 -4.57 18.30
CA THR A 98 -5.37 -5.62 17.68
C THR A 98 -5.79 -5.19 16.26
N ARG A 99 -6.16 -6.16 15.41
CA ARG A 99 -6.65 -5.86 14.06
C ARG A 99 -7.89 -4.97 14.08
N GLU A 100 -8.80 -5.22 15.03
CA GLU A 100 -10.01 -4.42 15.20
C GLU A 100 -9.68 -2.96 15.53
N LYS A 101 -8.67 -2.72 16.40
CA LYS A 101 -8.24 -1.36 16.73
C LYS A 101 -7.56 -0.67 15.53
N LEU A 102 -6.77 -1.40 14.74
CA LEU A 102 -6.17 -0.86 13.52
C LEU A 102 -7.24 -0.50 12.48
N VAL A 103 -8.17 -1.41 12.21
CA VAL A 103 -9.34 -1.15 11.34
C VAL A 103 -10.11 0.06 11.84
N ARG A 104 -10.42 0.12 13.13
CA ARG A 104 -11.14 1.26 13.72
C ARG A 104 -10.38 2.57 13.54
N ALA A 105 -9.07 2.58 13.81
CA ALA A 105 -8.24 3.77 13.62
C ALA A 105 -8.21 4.27 12.16
N ILE A 106 -8.29 3.37 11.18
CA ILE A 106 -8.43 3.73 9.77
C ILE A 106 -9.82 4.33 9.53
N LEU A 107 -10.89 3.65 9.95
CA LEU A 107 -12.26 4.12 9.73
C LEU A 107 -12.52 5.49 10.36
N ASP A 108 -12.02 5.74 11.57
CA ASP A 108 -12.22 6.99 12.32
C ASP A 108 -11.56 8.22 11.65
N THR A 109 -10.68 8.02 10.67
CA THR A 109 -10.01 9.10 9.93
C THR A 109 -10.58 9.33 8.54
N GLN A 110 -11.60 8.55 8.12
CA GLN A 110 -12.27 8.76 6.84
C GLN A 110 -13.04 10.07 6.84
N ARG A 111 -12.97 10.78 5.74
CA ARG A 111 -13.69 12.05 5.51
C ARG A 111 -15.12 11.79 5.01
N GLU A 112 -15.95 12.81 5.09
CA GLU A 112 -17.35 12.76 4.60
C GLU A 112 -17.44 12.49 3.09
N ASP A 113 -16.42 12.90 2.31
CA ASP A 113 -16.33 12.63 0.87
C ASP A 113 -15.90 11.20 0.52
N GLY A 114 -15.61 10.36 1.52
CA GLY A 114 -15.15 8.99 1.37
C GLY A 114 -13.64 8.83 1.24
N SER A 115 -12.87 9.92 1.18
CA SER A 115 -11.41 9.88 1.07
C SER A 115 -10.73 9.72 2.43
N TRP A 116 -9.42 9.41 2.39
CA TRP A 116 -8.52 9.53 3.55
C TRP A 116 -7.45 10.59 3.27
N PRO A 117 -7.17 11.47 4.24
CA PRO A 117 -6.08 12.42 4.15
C PRO A 117 -4.76 11.80 4.66
N VAL A 118 -3.61 12.33 4.26
CA VAL A 118 -2.31 11.91 4.83
C VAL A 118 -2.24 12.20 6.34
N ILE A 119 -2.77 13.36 6.76
CA ILE A 119 -2.85 13.80 8.15
C ILE A 119 -4.32 13.95 8.52
N ALA A 120 -4.77 13.34 9.60
CA ALA A 120 -6.18 13.33 10.02
C ALA A 120 -6.84 14.72 10.11
N SER A 121 -6.07 15.77 10.45
CA SER A 121 -6.58 17.15 10.49
C SER A 121 -6.61 17.86 9.13
N SER A 122 -6.05 17.25 8.06
CA SER A 122 -6.03 17.85 6.73
C SER A 122 -7.42 17.87 6.11
N GLN A 123 -7.74 18.97 5.44
CA GLN A 123 -8.94 19.09 4.62
C GLN A 123 -8.71 18.71 3.16
N VAL A 124 -7.47 18.36 2.81
CA VAL A 124 -7.09 17.95 1.45
C VAL A 124 -7.24 16.45 1.35
N PRO A 125 -8.06 15.93 0.41
CA PRO A 125 -8.14 14.50 0.14
C PRO A 125 -6.84 14.03 -0.52
N ASP A 126 -6.49 12.76 -0.29
CA ASP A 126 -5.30 12.15 -0.86
C ASP A 126 -5.69 10.82 -1.50
N VAL A 127 -5.41 10.68 -2.79
CA VAL A 127 -5.78 9.49 -3.58
C VAL A 127 -4.94 8.29 -3.15
N ASP A 128 -3.65 8.49 -2.90
CA ASP A 128 -2.74 7.40 -2.51
C ASP A 128 -3.13 6.83 -1.15
N MET A 129 -3.36 7.71 -0.16
CA MET A 129 -3.82 7.27 1.16
C MET A 129 -5.19 6.61 1.11
N THR A 130 -6.11 7.11 0.27
CA THR A 130 -7.43 6.50 0.07
C THR A 130 -7.29 5.09 -0.52
N ALA A 131 -6.49 4.94 -1.57
CA ALA A 131 -6.23 3.65 -2.19
C ALA A 131 -5.52 2.68 -1.22
N MET A 132 -4.54 3.15 -0.44
CA MET A 132 -3.85 2.33 0.56
C MET A 132 -4.76 1.92 1.72
N ALA A 133 -5.67 2.80 2.17
CA ALA A 133 -6.68 2.44 3.16
C ALA A 133 -7.61 1.34 2.64
N VAL A 134 -8.06 1.44 1.39
CA VAL A 134 -8.85 0.39 0.73
C VAL A 134 -8.08 -0.93 0.68
N GLN A 135 -6.78 -0.92 0.32
CA GLN A 135 -5.94 -2.11 0.31
C GLN A 135 -5.90 -2.80 1.68
N ALA A 136 -5.67 -2.02 2.74
CA ALA A 136 -5.60 -2.55 4.11
C ALA A 136 -6.96 -3.06 4.62
N LEU A 137 -8.06 -2.46 4.20
CA LEU A 137 -9.42 -2.81 4.60
C LEU A 137 -10.03 -3.94 3.76
N ALA A 138 -9.47 -4.26 2.59
CA ALA A 138 -10.03 -5.27 1.68
C ALA A 138 -10.29 -6.65 2.34
N PRO A 139 -9.41 -7.21 3.20
CA PRO A 139 -9.68 -8.47 3.89
C PRO A 139 -10.88 -8.42 4.85
N TYR A 140 -11.32 -7.22 5.23
CA TYR A 140 -12.41 -6.98 6.18
C TYR A 140 -13.71 -6.50 5.52
N TYR A 141 -13.79 -6.57 4.19
CA TYR A 141 -14.92 -6.01 3.40
C TYR A 141 -16.29 -6.60 3.75
N GLU A 142 -16.33 -7.82 4.30
CA GLU A 142 -17.58 -8.44 4.79
C GLU A 142 -18.16 -7.75 6.05
N ASN A 143 -17.36 -6.97 6.77
CA ASN A 143 -17.85 -6.16 7.88
C ASN A 143 -18.64 -4.96 7.33
N ALA A 144 -19.88 -4.76 7.81
CA ALA A 144 -20.78 -3.73 7.28
C ALA A 144 -20.21 -2.29 7.36
N GLN A 145 -19.46 -1.96 8.42
CA GLN A 145 -18.85 -0.63 8.56
C GLN A 145 -17.69 -0.47 7.58
N VAL A 146 -16.85 -1.49 7.45
CA VAL A 146 -15.74 -1.49 6.48
C VAL A 146 -16.28 -1.40 5.07
N LYS A 147 -17.32 -2.20 4.74
CA LYS A 147 -17.97 -2.17 3.43
C LYS A 147 -18.46 -0.78 3.08
N ALA A 148 -19.19 -0.14 3.98
CA ALA A 148 -19.70 1.22 3.76
C ALA A 148 -18.56 2.22 3.51
N ALA A 149 -17.48 2.14 4.27
CA ALA A 149 -16.32 3.01 4.12
C ALA A 149 -15.58 2.78 2.79
N VAL A 150 -15.36 1.52 2.42
CA VAL A 150 -14.72 1.16 1.14
C VAL A 150 -15.59 1.55 -0.05
N ASP A 151 -16.90 1.34 0.00
CA ASP A 151 -17.82 1.74 -1.06
C ASP A 151 -17.83 3.28 -1.27
N ALA A 152 -17.78 4.06 -0.17
CA ALA A 152 -17.62 5.51 -0.23
C ALA A 152 -16.29 5.92 -0.87
N ALA A 153 -15.19 5.22 -0.52
CA ALA A 153 -13.87 5.45 -1.11
C ALA A 153 -13.84 5.14 -2.62
N LEU A 154 -14.45 4.04 -3.05
CA LEU A 154 -14.57 3.73 -4.48
C LEU A 154 -15.38 4.80 -5.23
N THR A 155 -16.42 5.34 -4.60
CA THR A 155 -17.20 6.45 -5.16
C THR A 155 -16.34 7.71 -5.29
N PHE A 156 -15.57 8.06 -4.25
CA PHE A 156 -14.62 9.17 -4.29
C PHE A 156 -13.59 8.96 -5.42
N LEU A 157 -12.91 7.82 -5.46
CA LEU A 157 -11.89 7.53 -6.47
C LEU A 157 -12.45 7.63 -7.89
N THR A 158 -13.65 7.11 -8.14
CA THR A 158 -14.31 7.23 -9.44
C THR A 158 -14.59 8.68 -9.83
N GLY A 159 -14.95 9.52 -8.85
CA GLY A 159 -15.28 10.93 -9.05
C GLY A 159 -14.07 11.82 -9.33
N VAL A 160 -12.87 11.41 -8.87
CA VAL A 160 -11.63 12.18 -9.04
C VAL A 160 -10.70 11.61 -10.12
N GLN A 161 -11.09 10.52 -10.77
CA GLN A 161 -10.35 9.94 -11.89
C GLN A 161 -10.33 10.91 -13.08
N ASN A 162 -9.14 11.15 -13.64
CA ASN A 162 -8.97 12.00 -14.81
C ASN A 162 -9.63 11.39 -16.08
N ASP A 163 -9.91 12.21 -17.09
CA ASP A 163 -10.55 11.79 -18.34
C ASP A 163 -9.72 10.80 -19.16
N ASP A 164 -8.39 10.76 -18.93
CA ASP A 164 -7.45 9.80 -19.51
C ASP A 164 -7.24 8.54 -18.67
N ALA A 165 -8.10 8.33 -17.68
CA ALA A 165 -8.10 7.23 -16.73
C ALA A 165 -6.93 7.21 -15.73
N THR A 166 -6.07 8.23 -15.70
CA THR A 166 -5.00 8.39 -14.70
C THR A 166 -5.54 8.90 -13.36
N PHE A 167 -4.67 8.95 -12.36
CA PHE A 167 -4.92 9.56 -11.06
C PHE A 167 -3.80 10.51 -10.65
N SER A 168 -4.18 11.54 -9.90
CA SER A 168 -3.29 12.49 -9.24
C SER A 168 -3.32 12.25 -7.73
N GLU A 169 -2.21 12.48 -7.02
CA GLU A 169 -2.17 12.38 -5.55
C GLU A 169 -3.23 13.28 -4.90
N ILE A 170 -3.26 14.54 -5.32
CA ILE A 170 -4.28 15.50 -4.94
C ILE A 170 -5.16 15.76 -6.18
N PRO A 171 -6.49 15.61 -6.09
CA PRO A 171 -7.38 15.84 -7.22
C PRO A 171 -7.17 17.22 -7.87
N GLY A 172 -7.02 17.23 -9.20
CA GLY A 172 -6.80 18.45 -9.98
C GLY A 172 -5.33 18.89 -10.10
N THR A 173 -4.37 18.12 -9.57
CA THR A 173 -2.93 18.31 -9.86
C THR A 173 -2.48 17.39 -11.00
N ASP A 174 -1.18 17.40 -11.32
CA ASP A 174 -0.62 16.53 -12.35
C ASP A 174 -0.78 15.05 -11.95
N ALA A 175 -1.16 14.22 -12.92
CA ALA A 175 -1.28 12.79 -12.72
C ALA A 175 0.09 12.13 -12.57
N SER A 176 0.18 11.13 -11.69
CA SER A 176 1.40 10.35 -11.44
C SER A 176 1.21 8.86 -11.69
N ALA A 177 2.31 8.19 -12.01
CA ALA A 177 2.32 6.73 -12.12
C ALA A 177 2.00 6.09 -10.77
N GLU A 178 2.49 6.66 -9.68
CA GLU A 178 2.32 6.15 -8.32
C GLU A 178 0.85 6.16 -7.90
N SER A 179 0.15 7.30 -8.05
CA SER A 179 -1.26 7.39 -7.69
C SER A 179 -2.13 6.45 -8.53
N THR A 180 -1.82 6.37 -9.84
CA THR A 180 -2.50 5.43 -10.73
C THR A 180 -2.24 3.96 -10.32
N ALA A 181 -1.01 3.64 -9.92
CA ALA A 181 -0.62 2.31 -9.44
C ALA A 181 -1.33 1.94 -8.13
N GLN A 182 -1.41 2.88 -7.16
CA GLN A 182 -2.09 2.63 -5.88
C GLN A 182 -3.56 2.25 -6.07
N VAL A 183 -4.27 2.91 -6.99
CA VAL A 183 -5.67 2.59 -7.29
C VAL A 183 -5.80 1.19 -7.90
N ILE A 184 -4.92 0.80 -8.82
CA ILE A 184 -4.91 -0.58 -9.37
C ILE A 184 -4.78 -1.61 -8.25
N VAL A 185 -3.87 -1.40 -7.30
CA VAL A 185 -3.68 -2.33 -6.18
C VAL A 185 -4.89 -2.38 -5.27
N ALA A 186 -5.54 -1.24 -5.01
CA ALA A 186 -6.78 -1.18 -4.23
C ALA A 186 -7.91 -1.99 -4.88
N LEU A 187 -8.11 -1.81 -6.19
CA LEU A 187 -9.13 -2.55 -6.95
C LEU A 187 -8.86 -4.05 -6.93
N THR A 188 -7.62 -4.44 -7.22
CA THR A 188 -7.24 -5.87 -7.24
C THR A 188 -7.31 -6.52 -5.87
N ALA A 189 -7.06 -5.78 -4.78
CA ALA A 189 -7.23 -6.28 -3.41
C ALA A 189 -8.69 -6.63 -3.09
N LEU A 190 -9.65 -5.90 -3.69
CA LEU A 190 -11.08 -6.17 -3.60
C LEU A 190 -11.59 -7.21 -4.61
N GLY A 191 -10.71 -7.78 -5.44
CA GLY A 191 -11.11 -8.69 -6.51
C GLY A 191 -11.78 -8.00 -7.71
N ILE A 192 -11.68 -6.67 -7.81
CA ILE A 192 -12.22 -5.88 -8.91
C ILE A 192 -11.21 -5.86 -10.05
N ASP A 193 -11.65 -6.24 -11.27
CA ASP A 193 -10.80 -6.13 -12.46
C ASP A 193 -10.71 -4.67 -12.92
N PRO A 194 -9.53 -4.04 -12.82
CA PRO A 194 -9.34 -2.63 -13.18
C PRO A 194 -9.43 -2.35 -14.68
N THR A 195 -9.51 -3.39 -15.52
CA THR A 195 -9.69 -3.24 -16.99
C THR A 195 -11.13 -3.45 -17.43
N ALA A 196 -11.96 -4.06 -16.60
CA ALA A 196 -13.34 -4.43 -16.95
C ALA A 196 -14.40 -3.63 -16.17
N ASP A 197 -14.07 -3.11 -14.99
CA ASP A 197 -15.03 -2.33 -14.19
C ASP A 197 -15.29 -0.96 -14.83
N SER A 198 -16.51 -0.76 -15.31
CA SER A 198 -16.91 0.45 -16.05
C SER A 198 -16.75 1.75 -15.25
N ARG A 199 -16.66 1.69 -13.91
CA ARG A 199 -16.41 2.86 -13.07
C ARG A 199 -15.02 3.43 -13.28
N PHE A 200 -14.04 2.57 -13.62
CA PHE A 200 -12.62 2.91 -13.74
C PHE A 200 -12.10 2.87 -15.18
N VAL A 201 -13.01 2.75 -16.16
CA VAL A 201 -12.71 2.88 -17.59
C VAL A 201 -13.23 4.23 -18.09
N LYS A 202 -12.35 5.08 -18.60
CA LYS A 202 -12.69 6.43 -19.15
C LYS A 202 -12.41 6.44 -20.64
N SER A 203 -13.41 6.79 -21.43
CA SER A 203 -13.26 6.88 -22.91
C SER A 203 -12.67 5.63 -23.57
N GLY A 204 -12.92 4.44 -22.99
CA GLY A 204 -12.38 3.16 -23.48
C GLY A 204 -10.95 2.87 -23.01
N VAL A 205 -10.34 3.71 -22.19
CA VAL A 205 -9.02 3.51 -21.56
C VAL A 205 -9.21 3.01 -20.15
N SER A 206 -8.61 1.89 -19.81
CA SER A 206 -8.59 1.37 -18.43
C SER A 206 -7.50 2.04 -17.59
N VAL A 207 -7.62 1.96 -16.25
CA VAL A 207 -6.57 2.46 -15.35
C VAL A 207 -5.24 1.72 -15.54
N VAL A 208 -5.27 0.45 -15.99
CA VAL A 208 -4.04 -0.31 -16.33
C VAL A 208 -3.40 0.23 -17.61
N ASP A 209 -4.20 0.53 -18.65
CA ASP A 209 -3.70 1.15 -19.87
C ASP A 209 -3.10 2.53 -19.56
N ALA A 210 -3.77 3.31 -18.71
CA ALA A 210 -3.30 4.61 -18.25
C ALA A 210 -1.95 4.51 -17.52
N LEU A 211 -1.78 3.54 -16.60
CA LEU A 211 -0.48 3.27 -15.98
C LEU A 211 0.60 2.92 -17.02
N CYS A 212 0.27 2.08 -18.00
CA CYS A 212 1.20 1.72 -19.06
C CYS A 212 1.65 2.93 -19.89
N GLY A 213 0.87 4.01 -19.95
CA GLY A 213 1.25 5.28 -20.56
C GLY A 213 2.45 5.97 -19.91
N PHE A 214 2.73 5.70 -18.62
CA PHE A 214 3.92 6.20 -17.93
C PHE A 214 5.19 5.37 -18.21
N TYR A 215 5.07 4.23 -18.89
CA TYR A 215 6.22 3.38 -19.16
C TYR A 215 7.21 4.03 -20.15
N VAL A 216 8.49 4.00 -19.79
CA VAL A 216 9.60 4.46 -20.63
C VAL A 216 10.27 3.23 -21.24
N THR A 217 10.30 3.17 -22.57
CA THR A 217 10.83 2.02 -23.31
C THR A 217 12.25 1.65 -22.84
N GLY A 218 12.41 0.39 -22.46
CA GLY A 218 13.69 -0.16 -22.05
C GLY A 218 14.08 0.08 -20.58
N GLY A 219 13.19 0.70 -19.77
CA GLY A 219 13.56 1.05 -18.41
C GLY A 219 12.54 0.70 -17.35
N GLY A 220 11.55 1.55 -17.15
CA GLY A 220 10.57 1.48 -16.06
C GLY A 220 9.52 2.57 -16.27
N PHE A 221 9.04 3.14 -15.19
CA PHE A 221 8.00 4.17 -15.24
C PHE A 221 8.58 5.54 -14.88
N ARG A 222 8.07 6.58 -15.54
CA ARG A 222 8.29 7.99 -15.16
C ARG A 222 7.28 8.40 -14.09
N HIS A 223 7.62 9.39 -13.29
CA HIS A 223 6.72 9.93 -12.26
C HIS A 223 5.52 10.64 -12.90
N LEU A 224 5.78 11.68 -13.73
CA LEU A 224 4.75 12.43 -14.45
C LEU A 224 4.80 12.13 -15.95
N MET A 225 3.68 12.33 -16.64
CA MET A 225 3.63 12.14 -18.10
C MET A 225 4.58 13.07 -18.86
N ALA A 226 4.89 14.24 -18.32
CA ALA A 226 5.84 15.20 -18.90
C ALA A 226 7.32 14.78 -18.75
N ASP A 227 7.63 13.87 -17.81
CA ASP A 227 9.01 13.44 -17.56
C ASP A 227 9.54 12.59 -18.71
N LYS A 228 10.85 12.71 -18.95
CA LYS A 228 11.55 11.99 -20.01
C LYS A 228 12.39 10.81 -19.48
N THR A 229 12.58 10.76 -18.18
CA THR A 229 13.44 9.78 -17.51
C THR A 229 12.64 8.87 -16.61
N VAL A 230 13.17 7.67 -16.40
CA VAL A 230 12.65 6.71 -15.44
C VAL A 230 12.84 7.24 -14.02
N ASP A 231 11.81 7.11 -13.20
CA ASP A 231 11.86 7.33 -11.76
C ASP A 231 11.86 6.00 -11.01
N GLY A 232 12.62 5.93 -9.91
CA GLY A 232 12.79 4.70 -9.14
C GLY A 232 11.51 4.30 -8.38
N MET A 233 10.81 5.27 -7.78
CA MET A 233 9.58 5.02 -7.03
C MET A 233 8.42 4.68 -7.97
N ALA A 234 8.25 5.45 -9.05
CA ALA A 234 7.27 5.16 -10.09
C ALA A 234 7.47 3.77 -10.70
N THR A 235 8.73 3.35 -10.90
CA THR A 235 9.07 2.03 -11.41
C THR A 235 8.71 0.92 -10.42
N GLU A 236 9.07 1.08 -9.15
CA GLU A 236 8.69 0.12 -8.10
C GLU A 236 7.17 -0.02 -8.04
N GLN A 237 6.45 1.10 -7.94
CA GLN A 237 5.00 1.09 -7.80
C GLN A 237 4.28 0.62 -9.06
N GLY A 238 4.74 0.99 -10.23
CA GLY A 238 4.19 0.51 -11.50
C GLY A 238 4.30 -1.01 -11.61
N TYR A 239 5.47 -1.58 -11.34
CA TYR A 239 5.65 -3.04 -11.42
C TYR A 239 4.89 -3.79 -10.33
N TYR A 240 4.78 -3.27 -9.11
CA TYR A 240 4.00 -3.99 -8.10
C TYR A 240 2.49 -3.92 -8.39
N ALA A 241 1.99 -2.83 -8.98
CA ALA A 241 0.61 -2.74 -9.45
C ALA A 241 0.32 -3.74 -10.56
N LEU A 242 1.22 -3.86 -11.55
CA LEU A 242 1.11 -4.88 -12.60
C LEU A 242 1.22 -6.30 -12.02
N ALA A 243 2.02 -6.52 -10.99
CA ALA A 243 2.07 -7.80 -10.28
C ALA A 243 0.75 -8.10 -9.55
N ALA A 244 0.11 -7.12 -8.92
CA ALA A 244 -1.19 -7.27 -8.30
C ALA A 244 -2.26 -7.61 -9.34
N TYR A 245 -2.30 -6.92 -10.46
CA TYR A 245 -3.21 -7.21 -11.57
C TYR A 245 -2.98 -8.61 -12.16
N TYR A 246 -1.74 -9.00 -12.42
CA TYR A 246 -1.41 -10.36 -12.88
C TYR A 246 -1.90 -11.42 -11.89
N ARG A 247 -1.77 -11.18 -10.59
CA ARG A 247 -2.22 -12.12 -9.55
C ARG A 247 -3.74 -12.28 -9.56
N LEU A 248 -4.49 -11.18 -9.76
CA LEU A 248 -5.94 -11.20 -9.93
C LEU A 248 -6.33 -12.07 -11.13
N LEU A 249 -5.76 -11.82 -12.31
CA LEU A 249 -6.04 -12.60 -13.53
C LEU A 249 -5.67 -14.07 -13.38
N ALA A 250 -4.61 -14.38 -12.65
CA ALA A 250 -4.14 -15.73 -12.40
C ALA A 250 -4.86 -16.40 -11.20
N GLN A 251 -5.91 -15.78 -10.65
CA GLN A 251 -6.69 -16.28 -9.49
C GLN A 251 -5.81 -16.64 -8.28
N LYS A 252 -4.75 -15.87 -8.05
CA LYS A 252 -3.86 -16.00 -6.90
C LYS A 252 -4.35 -15.10 -5.75
N THR A 253 -3.81 -15.34 -4.53
CA THR A 253 -4.04 -14.43 -3.40
C THR A 253 -3.66 -13.00 -3.77
N SER A 254 -4.28 -12.01 -3.12
CA SER A 254 -3.91 -10.60 -3.26
C SER A 254 -2.41 -10.35 -3.07
N LEU A 255 -1.95 -9.13 -3.32
CA LEU A 255 -0.54 -8.78 -3.17
C LEU A 255 -0.10 -8.84 -1.71
N TYR A 256 -0.99 -8.46 -0.79
CA TYR A 256 -0.84 -8.46 0.66
C TYR A 256 -1.75 -9.47 1.32
#